data_961a8ec74f7974fd31fc8ab75321f071
#
_entry.id   961a8ec74f7974fd31fc8ab75321f071
#
_cell.length_a   1.000
_cell.length_b   1.000
_cell.length_c   1.000
_cell.angle_alpha   90.00
_cell.angle_beta   90.00
_cell.angle_gamma   90.00
#
_symmetry.space_group_name_H-M   'P 1'
#
loop_
_entity.id
_entity.type
_entity.pdbx_description
1 polymer ?
#
loop_
_entity_poly.entity_id
_entity_poly.type
_entity_poly.pdbx_seq_one_letter_code
_entity_poly.pdbx_strand_id
1 'polypeptide(L)'
;MHGEPSVTSPPPPTVPPTPPVPLSALLAREDLALRQIAGPSDPATVLYGALTSEMADPYPYLLGGELLLTAGVHIPEATGSGTYFDDYVSRVIAAGGVALGFGVAPVHDTVPRALVAACESYGLPLIEVPEETTFAAVARAVWQLMERARTSELRRVTEAQQSLAAAASRPDPVPAVLRQLAQRTGGRAVLFGPEGVEVAAAGTVGGASLAGAASGTGAASGAGVDASLAALAHLVTTRASVTATDTDPATGVHLAAYALGTTGATGLAGGSTASATGTTTPPRTPSTTPTPRRPFALAVASPHRTPADHTITSVAAVLLTLLTDGRQSAPETTRTTSLVRLLLGAPPAEVAPLLGAEHWIVVHARRTNRPPPPPPPPPPPPPPPPP
;
A
#
# COMPACT_ATOMS: atom_id res chain seq x y z
N MET A 1 -16.14 -44.69 24.88
CA MET A 1 -15.72 -43.29 24.70
C MET A 1 -15.53 -43.06 23.23
N HIS A 2 -16.56 -42.58 22.55
CA HIS A 2 -16.53 -42.23 21.14
C HIS A 2 -16.22 -40.74 21.05
N GLY A 3 -15.02 -40.38 20.48
CA GLY A 3 -14.66 -39.01 20.23
C GLY A 3 -15.52 -38.47 19.09
N GLU A 4 -16.23 -37.36 19.34
CA GLU A 4 -16.95 -36.61 18.33
C GLU A 4 -15.92 -36.02 17.33
N PRO A 5 -16.18 -36.10 16.02
CA PRO A 5 -15.34 -35.43 15.05
C PRO A 5 -15.53 -33.90 15.18
N SER A 6 -14.44 -33.20 15.50
CA SER A 6 -14.39 -31.74 15.48
C SER A 6 -14.74 -31.24 14.08
N VAL A 7 -15.90 -30.61 13.93
CA VAL A 7 -16.27 -29.92 12.70
C VAL A 7 -15.37 -28.68 12.57
N THR A 8 -14.34 -28.80 11.76
CA THR A 8 -13.50 -27.66 11.37
C THR A 8 -14.35 -26.72 10.54
N SER A 9 -14.65 -25.53 11.04
CA SER A 9 -15.32 -24.49 10.25
C SER A 9 -14.52 -24.26 8.97
N PRO A 10 -15.19 -24.19 7.81
CA PRO A 10 -14.50 -23.87 6.56
C PRO A 10 -13.80 -22.51 6.67
N PRO A 11 -12.62 -22.34 6.06
CA PRO A 11 -11.94 -21.06 6.05
C PRO A 11 -12.85 -20.00 5.40
N PRO A 12 -12.78 -18.73 5.88
CA PRO A 12 -13.59 -17.67 5.29
C PRO A 12 -13.31 -17.59 3.79
N PRO A 13 -14.34 -17.32 2.97
CA PRO A 13 -14.20 -17.27 1.53
C PRO A 13 -13.13 -16.24 1.15
N THR A 14 -12.13 -16.69 0.40
CA THR A 14 -11.12 -15.79 -0.17
C THR A 14 -11.80 -14.94 -1.23
N VAL A 15 -11.86 -13.63 -0.99
CA VAL A 15 -12.34 -12.64 -1.97
C VAL A 15 -11.63 -12.89 -3.30
N PRO A 16 -12.35 -13.04 -4.43
CA PRO A 16 -11.73 -13.25 -5.72
C PRO A 16 -10.75 -12.12 -6.06
N PRO A 17 -9.64 -12.39 -6.76
CA PRO A 17 -8.64 -11.37 -7.12
C PRO A 17 -9.11 -10.40 -8.21
N THR A 18 -10.38 -10.35 -8.50
CA THR A 18 -11.02 -9.43 -9.47
C THR A 18 -11.47 -8.15 -8.77
N PRO A 19 -11.24 -6.97 -9.38
CA PRO A 19 -11.70 -5.73 -8.79
C PRO A 19 -13.23 -5.73 -8.66
N PRO A 20 -13.76 -5.30 -7.50
CA PRO A 20 -15.19 -5.22 -7.27
C PRO A 20 -15.83 -4.14 -8.16
N VAL A 21 -17.12 -4.31 -8.45
CA VAL A 21 -17.92 -3.37 -9.23
C VAL A 21 -18.95 -2.72 -8.33
N PRO A 22 -19.09 -1.39 -8.32
CA PRO A 22 -20.17 -0.73 -7.60
C PRO A 22 -21.54 -1.18 -8.09
N LEU A 23 -22.47 -1.45 -7.18
CA LEU A 23 -23.85 -1.76 -7.52
C LEU A 23 -24.49 -0.66 -8.38
N SER A 24 -24.15 0.60 -8.09
CA SER A 24 -24.61 1.75 -8.88
C SER A 24 -24.18 1.68 -10.35
N ALA A 25 -23.01 1.11 -10.66
CA ALA A 25 -22.57 0.93 -12.05
C ALA A 25 -23.40 -0.14 -12.81
N LEU A 26 -23.89 -1.15 -12.09
CA LEU A 26 -24.84 -2.12 -12.67
C LEU A 26 -26.22 -1.49 -12.89
N LEU A 27 -26.73 -0.73 -11.91
CA LEU A 27 -28.02 -0.03 -12.01
C LEU A 27 -28.01 1.06 -13.09
N ALA A 28 -26.86 1.65 -13.40
CA ALA A 28 -26.69 2.63 -14.48
C ALA A 28 -26.75 2.01 -15.89
N ARG A 29 -26.88 0.69 -16.02
CA ARG A 29 -27.03 -0.01 -17.31
C ARG A 29 -28.49 0.10 -17.80
N GLU A 30 -28.74 1.08 -18.64
CA GLU A 30 -30.09 1.34 -19.20
C GLU A 30 -30.65 0.14 -19.99
N ASP A 31 -29.77 -0.64 -20.63
CA ASP A 31 -30.13 -1.83 -21.42
C ASP A 31 -30.69 -2.98 -20.55
N LEU A 32 -30.52 -2.94 -19.25
CA LEU A 32 -31.05 -3.93 -18.32
C LEU A 32 -32.34 -3.49 -17.62
N ALA A 33 -32.65 -2.20 -17.65
CA ALA A 33 -33.82 -1.59 -17.01
C ALA A 33 -34.01 -2.00 -15.52
N LEU A 34 -32.89 -2.27 -14.81
CA LEU A 34 -32.91 -2.68 -13.41
C LEU A 34 -33.36 -1.52 -12.52
N ARG A 35 -34.14 -1.83 -11.50
CA ARG A 35 -34.64 -0.81 -10.58
C ARG A 35 -34.45 -1.25 -9.13
N GLN A 36 -33.73 -0.47 -8.33
CA GLN A 36 -33.68 -0.70 -6.89
C GLN A 36 -35.01 -0.27 -6.26
N ILE A 37 -35.65 -1.17 -5.51
CA ILE A 37 -37.00 -0.96 -4.94
C ILE A 37 -37.01 -0.98 -3.41
N ALA A 38 -35.93 -1.46 -2.76
CA ALA A 38 -35.76 -1.45 -1.31
C ALA A 38 -34.28 -1.44 -0.91
N GLY A 39 -34.05 -1.19 0.38
CA GLY A 39 -32.73 -1.15 0.98
C GLY A 39 -31.92 0.13 0.69
N PRO A 40 -30.74 0.29 1.28
CA PRO A 40 -29.95 1.50 1.18
C PRO A 40 -29.34 1.66 -0.21
N SER A 41 -29.39 2.88 -0.75
CA SER A 41 -28.66 3.29 -1.95
C SER A 41 -27.26 3.76 -1.59
N ASP A 42 -26.44 2.85 -1.04
CA ASP A 42 -25.08 3.16 -0.63
C ASP A 42 -24.11 3.02 -1.84
N PRO A 43 -23.42 4.10 -2.24
CA PRO A 43 -22.43 4.04 -3.30
C PRO A 43 -21.22 3.14 -2.98
N ALA A 44 -21.00 2.82 -1.70
CA ALA A 44 -19.96 1.90 -1.25
C ALA A 44 -20.33 0.43 -1.44
N THR A 45 -21.58 0.10 -1.77
CA THR A 45 -21.99 -1.28 -2.06
C THR A 45 -21.32 -1.77 -3.33
N VAL A 46 -20.48 -2.81 -3.20
CA VAL A 46 -19.71 -3.39 -4.30
C VAL A 46 -20.05 -4.86 -4.51
N LEU A 47 -20.02 -5.30 -5.77
CA LEU A 47 -20.29 -6.65 -6.22
C LEU A 47 -18.99 -7.34 -6.62
N TYR A 48 -18.81 -8.58 -6.17
CA TYR A 48 -17.73 -9.48 -6.60
C TYR A 48 -18.23 -10.57 -7.57
N GLY A 49 -19.52 -10.61 -7.82
CA GLY A 49 -20.14 -11.58 -8.72
C GLY A 49 -21.66 -11.49 -8.72
N ALA A 50 -22.29 -12.32 -9.55
CA ALA A 50 -23.72 -12.56 -9.52
C ALA A 50 -23.98 -14.06 -9.57
N LEU A 51 -24.87 -14.55 -8.70
CA LEU A 51 -25.29 -15.95 -8.62
C LEU A 51 -26.80 -16.03 -8.81
N THR A 52 -27.25 -16.99 -9.62
CA THR A 52 -28.67 -17.34 -9.72
C THR A 52 -28.96 -18.57 -8.88
N SER A 53 -29.91 -18.46 -7.96
CA SER A 53 -30.34 -19.58 -7.14
C SER A 53 -31.83 -19.49 -6.79
N GLU A 54 -32.52 -20.63 -6.95
CA GLU A 54 -33.91 -20.81 -6.56
C GLU A 54 -34.04 -21.66 -5.27
N MET A 55 -32.99 -21.66 -4.45
CA MET A 55 -32.96 -22.40 -3.21
C MET A 55 -33.51 -21.56 -2.06
N ALA A 56 -34.31 -22.17 -1.19
CA ALA A 56 -34.80 -21.54 0.05
C ALA A 56 -33.66 -21.24 1.03
N ASP A 57 -32.54 -21.96 0.92
CA ASP A 57 -31.33 -21.73 1.69
C ASP A 57 -30.11 -21.60 0.76
N PRO A 58 -29.74 -20.37 0.36
CA PRO A 58 -28.58 -20.14 -0.50
C PRO A 58 -27.25 -20.15 0.25
N TYR A 59 -27.24 -20.24 1.58
CA TYR A 59 -26.08 -20.09 2.46
C TYR A 59 -24.85 -20.92 2.01
N PRO A 60 -24.95 -22.21 1.64
CA PRO A 60 -23.77 -23.01 1.30
C PRO A 60 -23.14 -22.66 -0.05
N TYR A 61 -23.80 -21.84 -0.86
CA TYR A 61 -23.42 -21.60 -2.27
C TYR A 61 -22.93 -20.20 -2.54
N LEU A 62 -23.13 -19.25 -1.61
CA LEU A 62 -22.59 -17.89 -1.72
C LEU A 62 -21.15 -17.87 -1.20
N LEU A 63 -20.27 -17.20 -1.95
CA LEU A 63 -18.87 -17.00 -1.58
C LEU A 63 -18.64 -15.68 -0.83
N GLY A 64 -19.67 -14.82 -0.78
CA GLY A 64 -19.65 -13.49 -0.16
C GLY A 64 -19.37 -12.37 -1.17
N GLY A 65 -20.11 -11.28 -1.03
CA GLY A 65 -20.01 -10.11 -1.91
C GLY A 65 -20.76 -10.23 -3.23
N GLU A 66 -21.73 -11.16 -3.35
CA GLU A 66 -22.45 -11.44 -4.59
C GLU A 66 -23.85 -10.81 -4.62
N LEU A 67 -24.31 -10.51 -5.83
CA LEU A 67 -25.69 -10.26 -6.14
C LEU A 67 -26.38 -11.61 -6.33
N LEU A 68 -27.33 -11.95 -5.46
CA LEU A 68 -28.16 -13.14 -5.61
C LEU A 68 -29.37 -12.82 -6.51
N LEU A 69 -29.57 -13.61 -7.58
CA LEU A 69 -30.70 -13.49 -8.50
C LEU A 69 -31.68 -14.66 -8.26
N THR A 70 -32.96 -14.35 -8.09
CA THR A 70 -34.02 -15.36 -7.89
C THR A 70 -35.31 -14.93 -8.59
N ALA A 71 -36.03 -15.89 -9.16
CA ALA A 71 -37.40 -15.71 -9.66
C ALA A 71 -38.45 -16.04 -8.56
N GLY A 72 -38.00 -16.45 -7.36
CA GLY A 72 -38.90 -16.75 -6.26
C GLY A 72 -39.61 -18.09 -6.37
N VAL A 73 -39.09 -19.04 -7.16
CA VAL A 73 -39.69 -20.39 -7.30
C VAL A 73 -39.80 -21.13 -5.97
N HIS A 74 -38.86 -20.83 -5.05
CA HIS A 74 -38.83 -21.42 -3.71
C HIS A 74 -39.85 -20.82 -2.73
N ILE A 75 -40.58 -19.76 -3.12
CA ILE A 75 -41.56 -19.11 -2.26
C ILE A 75 -42.85 -19.97 -2.23
N PRO A 76 -43.26 -20.43 -1.03
CA PRO A 76 -44.49 -21.21 -0.93
C PRO A 76 -45.73 -20.36 -1.29
N GLU A 77 -46.71 -20.94 -1.99
CA GLU A 77 -47.97 -20.26 -2.38
C GLU A 77 -48.75 -19.68 -1.20
N ALA A 78 -48.62 -20.27 0.00
CA ALA A 78 -49.30 -19.86 1.24
C ALA A 78 -48.55 -18.81 2.06
N THR A 79 -47.45 -18.22 1.56
CA THR A 79 -46.65 -17.24 2.32
C THR A 79 -47.37 -15.89 2.40
N GLY A 80 -48.43 -15.83 3.20
CA GLY A 80 -49.21 -14.60 3.40
C GLY A 80 -48.59 -13.60 4.37
N SER A 81 -47.65 -13.98 5.22
CA SER A 81 -47.09 -13.05 6.22
C SER A 81 -45.77 -13.50 6.87
N GLY A 82 -44.80 -12.69 6.76
CA GLY A 82 -43.85 -12.23 7.75
C GLY A 82 -42.56 -13.02 7.87
N THR A 83 -42.47 -14.09 8.56
CA THR A 83 -41.22 -14.70 9.02
C THR A 83 -40.40 -15.38 7.90
N TYR A 84 -41.05 -15.88 6.88
CA TYR A 84 -40.35 -16.55 5.77
C TYR A 84 -39.34 -15.63 5.04
N PHE A 85 -39.77 -14.43 4.73
CA PHE A 85 -38.89 -13.48 4.00
C PHE A 85 -37.82 -12.90 4.93
N ASP A 86 -38.13 -12.67 6.18
CA ASP A 86 -37.15 -12.26 7.21
C ASP A 86 -36.04 -13.31 7.36
N ASP A 87 -36.43 -14.58 7.46
CA ASP A 87 -35.52 -15.72 7.56
C ASP A 87 -34.70 -15.89 6.27
N TYR A 88 -35.31 -15.69 5.11
CA TYR A 88 -34.60 -15.78 3.81
C TYR A 88 -33.57 -14.66 3.64
N VAL A 89 -33.97 -13.41 3.87
CA VAL A 89 -33.07 -12.23 3.76
C VAL A 89 -31.93 -12.32 4.76
N SER A 90 -32.23 -12.74 6.02
CA SER A 90 -31.20 -12.92 7.04
C SER A 90 -30.17 -13.99 6.63
N ARG A 91 -30.59 -15.09 6.00
CA ARG A 91 -29.68 -16.13 5.47
C ARG A 91 -28.84 -15.62 4.30
N VAL A 92 -29.40 -14.83 3.38
CA VAL A 92 -28.65 -14.20 2.30
C VAL A 92 -27.55 -13.30 2.85
N ILE A 93 -27.86 -12.46 3.85
CA ILE A 93 -26.89 -11.58 4.50
C ILE A 93 -25.84 -12.40 5.27
N ALA A 94 -26.26 -13.42 6.04
CA ALA A 94 -25.35 -14.28 6.77
C ALA A 94 -24.36 -15.02 5.86
N ALA A 95 -24.80 -15.34 4.61
CA ALA A 95 -23.96 -15.91 3.57
C ALA A 95 -23.04 -14.87 2.89
N GLY A 96 -23.14 -13.58 3.24
CA GLY A 96 -22.36 -12.50 2.65
C GLY A 96 -22.93 -11.95 1.34
N GLY A 97 -24.18 -12.26 0.98
CA GLY A 97 -24.88 -11.62 -0.14
C GLY A 97 -25.01 -10.11 0.12
N VAL A 98 -24.71 -9.29 -0.87
CA VAL A 98 -24.69 -7.82 -0.75
C VAL A 98 -25.86 -7.14 -1.46
N ALA A 99 -26.58 -7.86 -2.31
CA ALA A 99 -27.80 -7.41 -2.94
C ALA A 99 -28.64 -8.62 -3.38
N LEU A 100 -29.94 -8.42 -3.51
CA LEU A 100 -30.90 -9.40 -4.02
C LEU A 100 -31.58 -8.86 -5.26
N GLY A 101 -31.55 -9.62 -6.38
CA GLY A 101 -32.28 -9.33 -7.58
C GLY A 101 -33.47 -10.28 -7.72
N PHE A 102 -34.69 -9.72 -7.84
CA PHE A 102 -35.91 -10.47 -7.98
C PHE A 102 -36.48 -10.32 -9.39
N GLY A 103 -36.61 -11.44 -10.11
CA GLY A 103 -37.17 -11.47 -11.45
C GLY A 103 -38.69 -11.45 -11.43
N VAL A 104 -39.28 -10.49 -12.13
CA VAL A 104 -40.71 -10.42 -12.40
C VAL A 104 -41.02 -11.25 -13.60
N ALA A 105 -42.11 -12.02 -13.54
CA ALA A 105 -42.56 -13.00 -14.57
C ALA A 105 -41.48 -14.08 -14.89
N PRO A 106 -41.88 -15.28 -15.27
CA PRO A 106 -43.28 -15.77 -15.35
C PRO A 106 -43.83 -16.29 -14.01
N VAL A 107 -43.03 -16.33 -12.94
CA VAL A 107 -43.42 -16.94 -11.64
C VAL A 107 -44.25 -15.98 -10.79
N HIS A 108 -43.86 -14.76 -10.72
CA HIS A 108 -44.53 -13.69 -9.98
C HIS A 108 -44.73 -12.46 -10.86
N ASP A 109 -45.95 -11.90 -10.87
CA ASP A 109 -46.28 -10.69 -11.65
C ASP A 109 -45.66 -9.43 -11.01
N THR A 110 -45.37 -9.47 -9.71
CA THR A 110 -44.77 -8.35 -8.93
C THR A 110 -43.90 -8.89 -7.82
N VAL A 111 -42.96 -8.06 -7.39
CA VAL A 111 -42.14 -8.37 -6.22
C VAL A 111 -43.00 -8.43 -4.95
N PRO A 112 -42.94 -9.52 -4.14
CA PRO A 112 -43.76 -9.67 -2.93
C PRO A 112 -43.51 -8.52 -1.93
N ARG A 113 -44.55 -7.85 -1.48
CA ARG A 113 -44.45 -6.74 -0.52
C ARG A 113 -43.72 -7.12 0.75
N ALA A 114 -43.91 -8.35 1.24
CA ALA A 114 -43.23 -8.84 2.43
C ALA A 114 -41.70 -8.99 2.21
N LEU A 115 -41.25 -9.34 0.98
CA LEU A 115 -39.84 -9.36 0.64
C LEU A 115 -39.28 -7.93 0.61
N VAL A 116 -40.01 -6.96 0.05
CA VAL A 116 -39.62 -5.54 0.06
C VAL A 116 -39.44 -5.05 1.50
N ALA A 117 -40.40 -5.34 2.39
CA ALA A 117 -40.35 -4.95 3.81
C ALA A 117 -39.18 -5.62 4.54
N ALA A 118 -38.89 -6.89 4.28
CA ALA A 118 -37.76 -7.60 4.87
C ALA A 118 -36.45 -7.00 4.42
N CYS A 119 -36.25 -6.77 3.12
CA CYS A 119 -35.04 -6.15 2.58
C CYS A 119 -34.80 -4.74 3.14
N GLU A 120 -35.85 -3.93 3.30
CA GLU A 120 -35.78 -2.62 3.92
C GLU A 120 -35.36 -2.72 5.39
N SER A 121 -35.98 -3.65 6.14
CA SER A 121 -35.70 -3.84 7.57
C SER A 121 -34.28 -4.33 7.87
N TYR A 122 -33.74 -5.19 7.01
CA TYR A 122 -32.39 -5.75 7.15
C TYR A 122 -31.32 -4.95 6.39
N GLY A 123 -31.69 -3.91 5.66
CA GLY A 123 -30.75 -3.07 4.92
C GLY A 123 -30.10 -3.78 3.73
N LEU A 124 -30.77 -4.75 3.10
CA LEU A 124 -30.30 -5.44 1.90
C LEU A 124 -30.86 -4.74 0.64
N PRO A 125 -30.03 -4.22 -0.27
CA PRO A 125 -30.51 -3.69 -1.54
C PRO A 125 -31.31 -4.74 -2.34
N LEU A 126 -32.55 -4.40 -2.69
CA LEU A 126 -33.43 -5.23 -3.49
C LEU A 126 -33.63 -4.59 -4.85
N ILE A 127 -33.35 -5.36 -5.89
CA ILE A 127 -33.39 -4.94 -7.30
C ILE A 127 -34.49 -5.70 -7.99
N GLU A 128 -35.43 -5.00 -8.62
CA GLU A 128 -36.39 -5.58 -9.52
C GLU A 128 -35.73 -5.81 -10.90
N VAL A 129 -35.82 -7.03 -11.39
CA VAL A 129 -35.39 -7.44 -12.74
C VAL A 129 -36.63 -7.60 -13.59
N PRO A 130 -36.84 -6.75 -14.61
CA PRO A 130 -38.04 -6.79 -15.43
C PRO A 130 -38.08 -8.03 -16.34
N GLU A 131 -39.24 -8.34 -16.84
CA GLU A 131 -39.51 -9.53 -17.66
C GLU A 131 -38.60 -9.62 -18.89
N GLU A 132 -38.29 -8.49 -19.52
CA GLU A 132 -37.44 -8.42 -20.72
C GLU A 132 -35.95 -8.72 -20.41
N THR A 133 -35.55 -8.71 -19.15
CA THR A 133 -34.17 -8.88 -18.73
C THR A 133 -33.92 -10.24 -18.12
N THR A 134 -33.13 -11.05 -18.79
CA THR A 134 -32.78 -12.39 -18.30
C THR A 134 -31.70 -12.29 -17.21
N PHE A 135 -31.70 -13.20 -16.22
CA PHE A 135 -30.62 -13.31 -15.23
C PHE A 135 -29.25 -13.51 -15.86
N ALA A 136 -29.21 -14.23 -17.00
CA ALA A 136 -27.98 -14.38 -17.77
C ALA A 136 -27.45 -13.04 -18.32
N ALA A 137 -28.35 -12.11 -18.69
CA ALA A 137 -27.94 -10.77 -19.12
C ALA A 137 -27.37 -9.94 -17.95
N VAL A 138 -28.01 -10.02 -16.78
CA VAL A 138 -27.51 -9.36 -15.56
C VAL A 138 -26.14 -9.92 -15.17
N ALA A 139 -25.99 -11.24 -15.09
CA ALA A 139 -24.72 -11.88 -14.76
C ALA A 139 -23.62 -11.51 -15.76
N ARG A 140 -23.94 -11.49 -17.07
CA ARG A 140 -23.01 -11.05 -18.12
C ARG A 140 -22.61 -9.58 -17.96
N ALA A 141 -23.53 -8.71 -17.58
CA ALA A 141 -23.25 -7.30 -17.36
C ALA A 141 -22.30 -7.10 -16.16
N VAL A 142 -22.50 -7.81 -15.05
CA VAL A 142 -21.56 -7.81 -13.91
C VAL A 142 -20.17 -8.25 -14.38
N TRP A 143 -20.06 -9.33 -15.13
CA TRP A 143 -18.82 -9.82 -15.73
C TRP A 143 -18.12 -8.76 -16.60
N GLN A 144 -18.87 -8.12 -17.49
CA GLN A 144 -18.35 -7.07 -18.37
C GLN A 144 -17.84 -5.86 -17.58
N LEU A 145 -18.54 -5.46 -16.50
CA LEU A 145 -18.12 -4.37 -15.65
C LEU A 145 -16.83 -4.72 -14.90
N MET A 146 -16.72 -5.94 -14.37
CA MET A 146 -15.51 -6.45 -13.73
C MET A 146 -14.31 -6.45 -14.68
N GLU A 147 -14.50 -6.94 -15.91
CA GLU A 147 -13.45 -6.96 -16.94
C GLU A 147 -13.02 -5.54 -17.34
N ARG A 148 -13.96 -4.62 -17.46
CA ARG A 148 -13.65 -3.20 -17.70
C ARG A 148 -12.88 -2.58 -16.53
N ALA A 149 -13.29 -2.85 -15.28
CA ALA A 149 -12.59 -2.36 -14.09
C ALA A 149 -11.15 -2.88 -14.05
N ARG A 150 -10.94 -4.18 -14.31
CA ARG A 150 -9.61 -4.80 -14.38
C ARG A 150 -8.74 -4.19 -15.48
N THR A 151 -9.30 -4.02 -16.66
CA THR A 151 -8.57 -3.43 -17.80
C THR A 151 -8.22 -1.96 -17.53
N SER A 152 -9.13 -1.19 -16.91
CA SER A 152 -8.86 0.20 -16.56
C SER A 152 -7.78 0.33 -15.49
N GLU A 153 -7.75 -0.57 -14.50
CA GLU A 153 -6.71 -0.61 -13.48
C GLU A 153 -5.33 -0.90 -14.08
N LEU A 154 -5.24 -1.90 -14.97
CA LEU A 154 -3.99 -2.21 -15.68
C LEU A 154 -3.50 -1.05 -16.54
N ARG A 155 -4.41 -0.38 -17.27
CA ARG A 155 -4.08 0.83 -18.05
C ARG A 155 -3.58 1.95 -17.14
N ARG A 156 -4.26 2.20 -16.03
CA ARG A 156 -3.86 3.21 -15.03
C ARG A 156 -2.43 2.98 -14.53
N VAL A 157 -2.07 1.74 -14.20
CA VAL A 157 -0.71 1.38 -13.77
C VAL A 157 0.31 1.62 -14.90
N THR A 158 0.01 1.14 -16.12
CA THR A 158 0.92 1.30 -17.26
C THR A 158 1.15 2.77 -17.61
N GLU A 159 0.09 3.58 -17.67
CA GLU A 159 0.17 5.01 -17.91
C GLU A 159 0.93 5.75 -16.80
N ALA A 160 0.73 5.33 -15.53
CA ALA A 160 1.48 5.89 -14.41
C ALA A 160 2.99 5.56 -14.53
N GLN A 161 3.35 4.32 -14.87
CA GLN A 161 4.74 3.94 -15.09
C GLN A 161 5.39 4.77 -16.19
N GLN A 162 4.73 4.92 -17.34
CA GLN A 162 5.22 5.74 -18.46
C GLN A 162 5.39 7.21 -18.05
N SER A 163 4.41 7.77 -17.35
CA SER A 163 4.46 9.16 -16.92
C SER A 163 5.52 9.42 -15.85
N LEU A 164 5.76 8.48 -14.93
CA LEU A 164 6.83 8.54 -13.95
C LEU A 164 8.21 8.43 -14.61
N ALA A 165 8.39 7.52 -15.58
CA ALA A 165 9.62 7.39 -16.34
C ALA A 165 9.94 8.67 -17.15
N ALA A 166 8.92 9.25 -17.78
CA ALA A 166 9.06 10.53 -18.47
C ALA A 166 9.41 11.69 -17.50
N ALA A 167 8.84 11.68 -16.29
CA ALA A 167 9.18 12.66 -15.25
C ALA A 167 10.64 12.51 -14.76
N ALA A 168 11.09 11.26 -14.61
CA ALA A 168 12.47 10.95 -14.21
C ALA A 168 13.53 11.40 -15.23
N SER A 169 13.15 11.57 -16.50
CA SER A 169 14.03 12.03 -17.58
C SER A 169 14.13 13.57 -17.69
N ARG A 170 13.45 14.33 -16.84
CA ARG A 170 13.49 15.80 -16.85
C ARG A 170 14.75 16.35 -16.19
N PRO A 171 15.15 17.63 -16.45
CA PRO A 171 16.31 18.26 -15.82
C PRO A 171 16.25 18.23 -14.28
N ASP A 172 15.05 18.44 -13.70
CA ASP A 172 14.78 18.33 -12.25
C ASP A 172 13.92 17.09 -11.98
N PRO A 173 14.51 15.88 -11.97
CA PRO A 173 13.74 14.65 -11.97
C PRO A 173 13.00 14.39 -10.66
N VAL A 174 13.60 14.67 -9.49
CA VAL A 174 13.00 14.35 -8.19
C VAL A 174 11.69 15.12 -7.97
N PRO A 175 11.62 16.46 -8.09
CA PRO A 175 10.35 17.18 -7.98
C PRO A 175 9.35 16.80 -9.06
N ALA A 176 9.82 16.43 -10.27
CA ALA A 176 8.94 16.03 -11.36
C ALA A 176 8.27 14.67 -11.07
N VAL A 177 9.01 13.68 -10.56
CA VAL A 177 8.49 12.37 -10.15
C VAL A 177 7.50 12.53 -9.00
N LEU A 178 7.83 13.33 -7.97
CA LEU A 178 6.91 13.57 -6.85
C LEU A 178 5.60 14.23 -7.29
N ARG A 179 5.65 15.22 -8.17
CA ARG A 179 4.43 15.85 -8.73
C ARG A 179 3.58 14.85 -9.49
N GLN A 180 4.21 14.03 -10.34
CA GLN A 180 3.51 13.01 -11.10
C GLN A 180 2.89 11.94 -10.18
N LEU A 181 3.62 11.51 -9.15
CA LEU A 181 3.12 10.57 -8.15
C LEU A 181 1.90 11.15 -7.42
N ALA A 182 2.01 12.37 -6.90
CA ALA A 182 0.93 13.05 -6.19
C ALA A 182 -0.34 13.20 -7.07
N GLN A 183 -0.16 13.52 -8.36
CA GLN A 183 -1.27 13.59 -9.32
C GLN A 183 -1.94 12.23 -9.55
N ARG A 184 -1.15 11.15 -9.65
CA ARG A 184 -1.67 9.80 -9.90
C ARG A 184 -2.37 9.18 -8.69
N THR A 185 -1.90 9.48 -7.49
CA THR A 185 -2.51 9.01 -6.22
C THR A 185 -3.59 9.95 -5.69
N GLY A 186 -3.75 11.13 -6.29
CA GLY A 186 -4.69 12.15 -5.84
C GLY A 186 -4.37 12.72 -4.46
N GLY A 187 -3.11 12.69 -4.04
CA GLY A 187 -2.70 13.00 -2.69
C GLY A 187 -1.40 13.82 -2.61
N ARG A 188 -0.63 13.59 -1.55
CA ARG A 188 0.64 14.26 -1.28
C ARG A 188 1.79 13.26 -1.29
N ALA A 189 2.89 13.61 -1.93
CA ALA A 189 4.12 12.83 -1.96
C ALA A 189 5.29 13.67 -1.43
N VAL A 190 6.05 13.14 -0.48
CA VAL A 190 7.16 13.82 0.19
C VAL A 190 8.40 12.94 0.19
N LEU A 191 9.53 13.49 -0.16
CA LEU A 191 10.84 12.86 -0.05
C LEU A 191 11.56 13.40 1.17
N PHE A 192 11.91 12.53 2.10
CA PHE A 192 12.72 12.83 3.29
C PHE A 192 14.16 12.39 3.10
N GLY A 193 15.08 13.23 3.50
CA GLY A 193 16.52 12.91 3.55
C GLY A 193 16.89 11.99 4.72
N PRO A 194 18.15 11.53 4.77
CA PRO A 194 18.65 10.67 5.85
C PRO A 194 18.51 11.28 7.24
N GLU A 195 18.52 12.60 7.33
CA GLU A 195 18.34 13.37 8.59
C GLU A 195 16.87 13.52 8.98
N GLY A 196 15.92 12.99 8.20
CA GLY A 196 14.50 13.16 8.41
C GLY A 196 13.94 14.53 7.98
N VAL A 197 14.76 15.34 7.31
CA VAL A 197 14.34 16.65 6.78
C VAL A 197 13.66 16.46 5.42
N GLU A 198 12.59 17.20 5.17
CA GLU A 198 11.92 17.25 3.88
C GLU A 198 12.87 17.81 2.82
N VAL A 199 13.13 17.04 1.78
CA VAL A 199 13.97 17.43 0.62
C VAL A 199 13.12 18.03 -0.49
N ALA A 200 11.98 17.42 -0.76
CA ALA A 200 11.03 17.87 -1.76
C ALA A 200 9.64 17.29 -1.46
N ALA A 201 8.61 18.06 -1.81
CA ALA A 201 7.21 17.62 -1.70
C ALA A 201 6.38 18.07 -2.90
N ALA A 202 5.29 17.35 -3.14
CA ALA A 202 4.32 17.69 -4.16
C ALA A 202 2.92 17.22 -3.78
N GLY A 203 1.91 17.92 -4.27
CA GLY A 203 0.50 17.61 -4.01
C GLY A 203 0.00 18.14 -2.67
N THR A 204 -1.30 17.97 -2.44
CA THR A 204 -2.00 18.35 -1.21
C THR A 204 -2.95 17.23 -0.82
N VAL A 205 -3.13 17.01 0.47
CA VAL A 205 -4.13 16.09 1.00
C VAL A 205 -5.36 16.89 1.42
N GLY A 206 -6.51 16.49 0.95
CA GLY A 206 -7.75 17.22 1.14
C GLY A 206 -7.96 18.18 -0.02
N GLY A 207 -8.78 17.76 -0.98
CA GLY A 207 -9.25 18.61 -2.08
C GLY A 207 -9.99 19.81 -1.54
N ALA A 208 -9.27 20.89 -1.28
CA ALA A 208 -9.83 22.20 -1.44
C ALA A 208 -10.09 22.34 -2.93
N SER A 209 -11.27 21.87 -3.37
CA SER A 209 -11.88 22.30 -4.61
C SER A 209 -11.73 23.81 -4.65
N LEU A 210 -11.14 24.34 -5.73
CA LEU A 210 -11.02 25.78 -6.03
C LEU A 210 -12.40 26.42 -6.27
N ALA A 211 -13.36 26.19 -5.37
CA ALA A 211 -14.67 26.81 -5.34
C ALA A 211 -15.10 27.00 -3.88
N GLY A 212 -14.70 28.15 -3.28
CA GLY A 212 -15.20 28.56 -1.97
C GLY A 212 -14.14 28.85 -0.93
N ALA A 213 -13.43 29.93 -1.12
CA ALA A 213 -12.65 30.59 -0.07
C ALA A 213 -13.60 31.08 1.03
N ALA A 214 -13.71 30.36 2.15
CA ALA A 214 -14.02 30.88 3.49
C ALA A 214 -14.28 29.73 4.48
N SER A 215 -13.26 29.16 5.05
CA SER A 215 -13.30 28.53 6.40
C SER A 215 -11.91 27.98 6.75
N GLY A 216 -11.30 28.51 7.77
CA GLY A 216 -9.91 28.30 8.22
C GLY A 216 -9.57 26.92 8.80
N THR A 217 -10.29 25.85 8.47
CA THR A 217 -10.07 24.48 8.96
C THR A 217 -9.17 23.63 8.08
N GLY A 218 -8.93 24.01 6.81
CA GLY A 218 -8.13 23.24 5.88
C GLY A 218 -6.62 23.24 6.15
N ALA A 219 -6.10 24.30 6.74
CA ALA A 219 -4.67 24.44 7.03
C ALA A 219 -4.22 23.58 8.22
N ALA A 220 -5.08 23.41 9.23
CA ALA A 220 -4.78 22.60 10.40
C ALA A 220 -4.77 21.09 10.09
N SER A 221 -5.63 20.65 9.15
CA SER A 221 -5.69 19.24 8.72
C SER A 221 -4.46 18.82 7.92
N GLY A 222 -3.91 19.73 7.07
CA GLY A 222 -2.69 19.45 6.31
C GLY A 222 -1.45 19.29 7.18
N ALA A 223 -1.30 20.11 8.22
CA ALA A 223 -0.17 20.05 9.14
C ALA A 223 -0.15 18.73 9.93
N GLY A 224 -1.30 18.19 10.30
CA GLY A 224 -1.40 16.89 10.98
C GLY A 224 -0.91 15.73 10.11
N VAL A 225 -1.34 15.70 8.86
CA VAL A 225 -0.92 14.67 7.89
C VAL A 225 0.57 14.75 7.59
N ASP A 226 1.14 15.96 7.49
CA ASP A 226 2.59 16.12 7.27
C ASP A 226 3.40 15.62 8.46
N ALA A 227 2.96 15.85 9.69
CA ALA A 227 3.60 15.30 10.88
C ALA A 227 3.53 13.76 10.92
N SER A 228 2.39 13.18 10.55
CA SER A 228 2.20 11.73 10.47
C SER A 228 3.08 11.10 9.38
N LEU A 229 3.21 11.74 8.21
CA LEU A 229 4.12 11.32 7.15
C LEU A 229 5.58 11.34 7.60
N ALA A 230 6.01 12.40 8.29
CA ALA A 230 7.36 12.52 8.82
C ALA A 230 7.66 11.44 9.87
N ALA A 231 6.72 11.16 10.77
CA ALA A 231 6.84 10.09 11.76
C ALA A 231 6.97 8.71 11.11
N LEU A 232 6.15 8.44 10.08
CA LEU A 232 6.19 7.17 9.34
C LEU A 232 7.49 7.01 8.55
N ALA A 233 7.98 8.09 7.90
CA ALA A 233 9.27 8.12 7.21
C ALA A 233 10.44 7.87 8.18
N HIS A 234 10.42 8.49 9.36
CA HIS A 234 11.42 8.26 10.40
C HIS A 234 11.41 6.81 10.88
N LEU A 235 10.24 6.20 11.03
CA LEU A 235 10.11 4.80 11.45
C LEU A 235 10.74 3.85 10.43
N VAL A 236 10.51 4.08 9.12
CA VAL A 236 11.06 3.25 8.04
C VAL A 236 12.59 3.38 7.97
N THR A 237 13.13 4.60 8.15
CA THR A 237 14.58 4.84 8.11
C THR A 237 15.33 4.33 9.34
N THR A 238 14.68 4.29 10.52
CA THR A 238 15.31 3.85 11.76
C THR A 238 15.23 2.36 12.01
N ARG A 239 14.12 1.72 11.64
CA ARG A 239 13.89 0.28 11.84
C ARG A 239 14.38 -0.62 10.71
N ALA A 240 15.05 -0.06 9.69
CA ALA A 240 15.45 -0.76 8.47
C ALA A 240 14.30 -1.54 7.81
N SER A 241 13.07 -1.04 7.99
CA SER A 241 11.87 -1.60 7.37
C SER A 241 11.76 -1.08 5.95
N VAL A 242 11.46 -1.95 4.99
CA VAL A 242 11.35 -1.54 3.57
C VAL A 242 10.14 -0.65 3.34
N THR A 243 9.04 -0.93 4.05
CA THR A 243 7.78 -0.19 3.93
C THR A 243 7.06 -0.11 5.27
N ALA A 244 6.31 0.96 5.49
CA ALA A 244 5.35 1.10 6.58
C ALA A 244 4.07 1.75 6.04
N THR A 245 2.92 1.32 6.57
CA THR A 245 1.61 1.90 6.20
C THR A 245 0.82 2.19 7.45
N ASP A 246 0.03 3.27 7.39
CA ASP A 246 -0.85 3.70 8.47
C ASP A 246 -2.09 4.38 7.88
N THR A 247 -3.05 4.71 8.71
CA THR A 247 -4.22 5.52 8.35
C THR A 247 -4.35 6.62 9.38
N ASP A 248 -4.36 7.87 8.93
CA ASP A 248 -4.54 8.99 9.82
C ASP A 248 -5.95 8.98 10.44
N PRO A 249 -6.08 8.82 11.76
CA PRO A 249 -7.38 8.65 12.42
C PRO A 249 -8.27 9.90 12.34
N ALA A 250 -7.68 11.08 12.14
CA ALA A 250 -8.40 12.33 12.09
C ALA A 250 -9.04 12.58 10.72
N THR A 251 -8.38 12.17 9.65
CA THR A 251 -8.80 12.48 8.27
C THR A 251 -9.21 11.25 7.47
N GLY A 252 -8.91 10.03 7.97
CA GLY A 252 -9.13 8.78 7.22
C GLY A 252 -8.18 8.60 6.03
N VAL A 253 -7.18 9.46 5.89
CA VAL A 253 -6.20 9.42 4.80
C VAL A 253 -5.23 8.26 5.00
N HIS A 254 -4.98 7.51 3.94
CA HIS A 254 -4.01 6.42 3.95
C HIS A 254 -2.60 6.94 3.76
N LEU A 255 -1.70 6.51 4.65
CA LEU A 255 -0.30 6.89 4.68
C LEU A 255 0.57 5.69 4.32
N ALA A 256 1.59 5.89 3.50
CA ALA A 256 2.57 4.86 3.18
C ALA A 256 3.96 5.48 3.11
N ALA A 257 4.97 4.81 3.67
CA ALA A 257 6.37 5.21 3.57
C ALA A 257 7.24 4.06 3.09
N TYR A 258 8.25 4.39 2.30
CA TYR A 258 9.17 3.46 1.64
C TYR A 258 10.61 3.93 1.87
N ALA A 259 11.48 3.03 2.35
CA ALA A 259 12.92 3.30 2.43
C ALA A 259 13.54 3.21 1.04
N LEU A 260 14.32 4.22 0.66
CA LEU A 260 15.03 4.29 -0.62
C LEU A 260 16.49 3.88 -0.42
N GLY A 261 17.01 2.99 -1.27
CA GLY A 261 18.43 2.57 -1.19
C GLY A 261 18.71 1.31 -0.39
N THR A 262 17.69 0.59 0.11
CA THR A 262 17.88 -0.73 0.74
C THR A 262 17.85 -1.88 -0.27
N THR A 263 18.22 -1.66 -1.52
CA THR A 263 18.32 -2.69 -2.55
C THR A 263 19.56 -3.57 -2.33
N GLY A 264 19.56 -4.27 -1.23
CA GLY A 264 20.54 -5.28 -0.86
C GLY A 264 19.84 -6.55 -0.40
N ALA A 265 19.60 -7.47 -1.31
CA ALA A 265 19.63 -8.90 -1.07
C ALA A 265 18.49 -9.62 -0.28
N THR A 266 17.25 -9.12 -0.19
CA THR A 266 16.20 -9.98 0.40
C THR A 266 14.81 -9.85 -0.22
N GLY A 267 14.70 -9.54 -1.52
CA GLY A 267 13.40 -9.35 -2.20
C GLY A 267 12.96 -10.45 -3.16
N LEU A 268 13.69 -11.56 -3.29
CA LEU A 268 13.33 -12.70 -4.15
C LEU A 268 13.72 -14.04 -3.53
N ALA A 269 13.44 -14.26 -2.25
CA ALA A 269 13.51 -15.59 -1.65
C ALA A 269 12.16 -15.89 -1.01
N GLY A 270 11.26 -16.46 -1.82
CA GLY A 270 10.16 -17.29 -1.34
C GLY A 270 10.72 -18.37 -0.41
N GLY A 271 9.96 -18.69 0.65
CA GLY A 271 10.34 -19.53 1.74
C GLY A 271 11.08 -20.81 1.35
N SER A 272 12.19 -21.03 2.02
CA SER A 272 12.74 -22.36 2.21
C SER A 272 13.44 -22.39 3.56
N THR A 273 12.89 -23.18 4.46
CA THR A 273 13.48 -23.62 5.71
C THR A 273 14.78 -24.38 5.38
N ALA A 274 15.93 -23.87 5.78
CA ALA A 274 17.18 -24.60 5.72
C ALA A 274 17.76 -24.76 7.13
N SER A 275 17.82 -26.02 7.55
CA SER A 275 18.52 -26.53 8.71
C SER A 275 19.99 -26.09 8.76
N ALA A 276 20.40 -25.75 9.97
CA ALA A 276 21.79 -25.50 10.30
C ALA A 276 22.60 -26.79 10.32
N THR A 277 23.68 -26.85 9.52
CA THR A 277 24.79 -27.76 9.74
C THR A 277 26.07 -26.92 9.74
N GLY A 278 26.82 -27.05 10.83
CA GLY A 278 28.00 -26.24 11.09
C GLY A 278 29.19 -26.59 10.19
N THR A 279 29.92 -25.54 9.82
CA THR A 279 31.30 -25.65 9.36
C THR A 279 32.08 -24.44 9.86
N THR A 280 33.13 -24.72 10.58
CA THR A 280 34.08 -23.82 11.23
C THR A 280 34.85 -23.01 10.17
N THR A 281 34.73 -21.71 10.15
CA THR A 281 35.52 -20.80 9.31
C THR A 281 36.50 -19.98 10.18
N PRO A 282 37.76 -19.75 9.76
CA PRO A 282 38.78 -19.07 10.54
C PRO A 282 38.50 -17.55 10.74
N PRO A 283 39.10 -16.92 11.75
CA PRO A 283 38.78 -15.53 12.12
C PRO A 283 39.20 -14.54 11.04
N ARG A 284 38.23 -13.81 10.51
CA ARG A 284 38.46 -12.66 9.62
C ARG A 284 38.85 -11.44 10.45
N THR A 285 39.91 -10.78 10.04
CA THR A 285 40.36 -9.46 10.51
C THR A 285 39.18 -8.45 10.58
N PRO A 286 39.15 -7.52 11.56
CA PRO A 286 38.08 -6.53 11.67
C PRO A 286 38.14 -5.59 10.48
N SER A 287 37.33 -5.83 9.48
CA SER A 287 37.00 -4.84 8.48
C SER A 287 36.22 -3.73 9.16
N THR A 288 36.66 -2.51 9.05
CA THR A 288 35.94 -1.28 9.47
C THR A 288 34.56 -1.32 8.80
N THR A 289 33.54 -1.70 9.55
CA THR A 289 32.16 -1.70 9.09
C THR A 289 31.79 -0.23 8.83
N PRO A 290 31.43 0.15 7.58
CA PRO A 290 30.93 1.50 7.32
C PRO A 290 29.67 1.67 8.15
N THR A 291 29.58 2.75 8.91
CA THR A 291 28.39 3.13 9.67
C THR A 291 27.19 3.10 8.73
N PRO A 292 26.11 2.35 9.02
CA PRO A 292 24.97 2.26 8.13
C PRO A 292 24.40 3.66 7.93
N ARG A 293 24.55 4.19 6.71
CA ARG A 293 23.94 5.47 6.34
C ARG A 293 22.44 5.26 6.31
N ARG A 294 21.70 6.15 6.98
CA ARG A 294 20.24 6.15 6.92
C ARG A 294 19.80 6.39 5.49
N PRO A 295 18.85 5.61 4.95
CA PRO A 295 18.34 5.78 3.60
C PRO A 295 17.45 7.03 3.50
N PHE A 296 17.22 7.53 2.29
CA PHE A 296 16.11 8.43 2.03
C PHE A 296 14.78 7.70 2.25
N ALA A 297 13.70 8.42 2.49
CA ALA A 297 12.36 7.86 2.58
C ALA A 297 11.39 8.61 1.66
N LEU A 298 10.62 7.87 0.88
CA LEU A 298 9.44 8.37 0.18
C LEU A 298 8.23 8.15 1.08
N ALA A 299 7.48 9.22 1.39
CA ALA A 299 6.21 9.11 2.09
C ALA A 299 5.07 9.65 1.21
N VAL A 300 3.94 8.96 1.20
CA VAL A 300 2.78 9.27 0.37
C VAL A 300 1.52 9.23 1.23
N ALA A 301 0.68 10.24 1.08
CA ALA A 301 -0.66 10.28 1.64
C ALA A 301 -1.67 10.26 0.49
N SER A 302 -2.65 9.37 0.54
CA SER A 302 -3.69 9.25 -0.48
C SER A 302 -5.09 9.12 0.14
N PRO A 303 -6.13 9.71 -0.48
CA PRO A 303 -7.50 9.63 0.05
C PRO A 303 -8.08 8.23 -0.06
N HIS A 304 -7.62 7.44 -1.00
CA HIS A 304 -8.08 6.07 -1.26
C HIS A 304 -6.89 5.11 -1.32
N ARG A 305 -7.10 3.88 -0.87
CA ARG A 305 -6.09 2.81 -0.96
C ARG A 305 -6.52 1.80 -2.02
N THR A 306 -5.93 1.90 -3.21
CA THR A 306 -6.12 0.89 -4.25
C THR A 306 -4.84 0.04 -4.44
N PRO A 307 -4.96 -1.22 -4.89
CA PRO A 307 -3.79 -2.03 -5.24
C PRO A 307 -2.88 -1.37 -6.28
N ALA A 308 -3.48 -0.64 -7.24
CA ALA A 308 -2.77 0.14 -8.23
C ALA A 308 -1.90 1.25 -7.61
N ASP A 309 -2.38 1.94 -6.57
CA ASP A 309 -1.64 3.01 -5.90
C ASP A 309 -0.35 2.49 -5.25
N HIS A 310 -0.43 1.29 -4.65
CA HIS A 310 0.76 0.64 -4.10
C HIS A 310 1.80 0.33 -5.20
N THR A 311 1.36 -0.22 -6.33
CA THR A 311 2.23 -0.53 -7.47
C THR A 311 2.85 0.74 -8.04
N ILE A 312 2.07 1.81 -8.23
CA ILE A 312 2.54 3.10 -8.75
C ILE A 312 3.58 3.71 -7.79
N THR A 313 3.31 3.68 -6.49
CA THR A 313 4.23 4.21 -5.47
C THR A 313 5.51 3.41 -5.39
N SER A 314 5.45 2.08 -5.51
CA SER A 314 6.63 1.21 -5.55
C SER A 314 7.53 1.53 -6.74
N VAL A 315 6.95 1.75 -7.93
CA VAL A 315 7.72 2.17 -9.12
C VAL A 315 8.37 3.55 -8.89
N ALA A 316 7.64 4.51 -8.32
CA ALA A 316 8.19 5.81 -7.97
C ALA A 316 9.34 5.70 -6.96
N ALA A 317 9.23 4.81 -5.97
CA ALA A 317 10.28 4.55 -4.98
C ALA A 317 11.55 4.02 -5.65
N VAL A 318 11.43 3.08 -6.59
CA VAL A 318 12.58 2.55 -7.36
C VAL A 318 13.23 3.67 -8.18
N LEU A 319 12.44 4.48 -8.90
CA LEU A 319 12.97 5.59 -9.69
C LEU A 319 13.68 6.62 -8.81
N LEU A 320 13.08 6.98 -7.67
CA LEU A 320 13.69 7.91 -6.72
C LEU A 320 14.96 7.33 -6.09
N THR A 321 15.01 6.03 -5.81
CA THR A 321 16.25 5.35 -5.37
C THR A 321 17.36 5.55 -6.38
N LEU A 322 17.13 5.27 -7.66
CA LEU A 322 18.13 5.45 -8.72
C LEU A 322 18.56 6.92 -8.87
N LEU A 323 17.62 7.85 -8.72
CA LEU A 323 17.90 9.29 -8.82
C LEU A 323 18.64 9.86 -7.59
N THR A 324 18.46 9.25 -6.42
CA THR A 324 19.13 9.67 -5.18
C THR A 324 20.48 8.97 -4.98
N ASP A 325 20.65 7.74 -5.45
CA ASP A 325 21.93 7.02 -5.42
C ASP A 325 23.02 7.78 -6.20
N GLY A 326 22.71 8.30 -7.39
CA GLY A 326 23.61 9.13 -8.15
C GLY A 326 24.04 10.40 -7.42
N ARG A 327 23.19 10.99 -6.60
CA ARG A 327 23.51 12.15 -5.76
C ARG A 327 24.30 11.80 -4.49
N GLN A 328 24.15 10.59 -3.98
CA GLN A 328 24.95 10.10 -2.84
C GLN A 328 26.37 9.72 -3.27
N SER A 329 26.54 9.22 -4.48
CA SER A 329 27.83 8.85 -5.04
C SER A 329 28.64 10.06 -5.53
N ALA A 330 27.99 11.16 -5.96
CA ALA A 330 28.63 12.36 -6.42
C ALA A 330 29.57 13.01 -5.36
N PRO A 331 29.17 13.20 -4.10
CA PRO A 331 30.08 13.73 -3.07
C PRO A 331 31.21 12.76 -2.72
N GLU A 332 31.03 11.45 -2.82
CA GLU A 332 32.12 10.47 -2.61
C GLU A 332 33.13 10.48 -3.77
N THR A 333 32.65 10.53 -5.01
CA THR A 333 33.51 10.66 -6.18
C THR A 333 34.28 11.99 -6.13
N THR A 334 33.61 13.08 -5.78
CA THR A 334 34.24 14.40 -5.60
C THR A 334 35.25 14.38 -4.46
N ARG A 335 34.94 13.77 -3.32
CA ARG A 335 35.88 13.59 -2.20
C ARG A 335 37.07 12.74 -2.58
N THR A 336 36.86 11.62 -3.25
CA THR A 336 37.95 10.74 -3.73
C THR A 336 38.84 11.47 -4.72
N THR A 337 38.25 12.16 -5.69
CA THR A 337 38.99 12.96 -6.68
C THR A 337 39.74 14.09 -6.00
N SER A 338 39.16 14.75 -5.01
CA SER A 338 39.80 15.82 -4.25
C SER A 338 40.98 15.31 -3.41
N LEU A 339 40.82 14.15 -2.77
CA LEU A 339 41.90 13.48 -2.05
C LEU A 339 43.05 13.07 -2.97
N VAL A 340 42.74 12.53 -4.15
CA VAL A 340 43.75 12.19 -5.19
C VAL A 340 44.48 13.44 -5.64
N ARG A 341 43.79 14.56 -5.89
CA ARG A 341 44.43 15.84 -6.25
C ARG A 341 45.35 16.32 -5.13
N LEU A 342 44.93 16.20 -3.87
CA LEU A 342 45.78 16.57 -2.74
C LEU A 342 47.02 15.69 -2.61
N LEU A 343 46.91 14.38 -2.88
CA LEU A 343 48.05 13.45 -2.92
C LEU A 343 48.99 13.73 -4.08
N LEU A 344 48.46 14.25 -5.20
CA LEU A 344 49.26 14.67 -6.38
C LEU A 344 49.86 16.06 -6.20
N GLY A 345 49.74 16.71 -5.05
CA GLY A 345 50.38 17.97 -4.70
C GLY A 345 49.58 19.24 -5.01
N ALA A 346 48.28 19.13 -5.24
CA ALA A 346 47.42 20.31 -5.36
C ALA A 346 47.37 21.07 -4.04
N PRO A 347 47.39 22.42 -4.05
CA PRO A 347 47.34 23.21 -2.84
C PRO A 347 46.03 22.98 -2.07
N PRO A 348 46.06 22.83 -0.73
CA PRO A 348 44.89 22.56 0.09
C PRO A 348 43.74 23.57 -0.08
N ALA A 349 44.09 24.83 -0.34
CA ALA A 349 43.13 25.91 -0.56
C ALA A 349 42.22 25.70 -1.80
N GLU A 350 42.70 25.02 -2.83
CA GLU A 350 41.93 24.72 -4.04
C GLU A 350 41.03 23.50 -3.86
N VAL A 351 41.41 22.59 -2.94
CA VAL A 351 40.71 21.32 -2.75
C VAL A 351 39.69 21.40 -1.61
N ALA A 352 39.92 22.24 -0.60
CA ALA A 352 39.08 22.42 0.57
C ALA A 352 37.59 22.72 0.23
N PRO A 353 37.28 23.64 -0.71
CA PRO A 353 35.89 23.90 -1.08
C PRO A 353 35.16 22.70 -1.68
N LEU A 354 35.87 21.79 -2.33
CA LEU A 354 35.33 20.59 -2.94
C LEU A 354 35.02 19.47 -1.92
N LEU A 355 35.59 19.58 -0.72
CA LEU A 355 35.39 18.62 0.36
C LEU A 355 34.24 18.99 1.30
N GLY A 356 33.63 20.18 1.14
CA GLY A 356 32.36 20.56 1.78
C GLY A 356 32.41 20.81 3.29
N ALA A 357 33.59 21.07 3.87
CA ALA A 357 33.73 21.39 5.30
C ALA A 357 34.42 22.75 5.49
N GLU A 358 33.98 23.54 6.47
CA GLU A 358 34.54 24.85 6.76
C GLU A 358 35.91 24.78 7.42
N HIS A 359 36.25 23.67 8.09
CA HIS A 359 37.52 23.49 8.81
C HIS A 359 38.13 22.12 8.52
N TRP A 360 39.42 22.10 8.19
CA TRP A 360 40.17 20.88 7.88
C TRP A 360 41.44 20.79 8.76
N ILE A 361 41.67 19.60 9.30
CA ILE A 361 42.95 19.28 9.96
C ILE A 361 43.68 18.31 9.06
N VAL A 362 44.86 18.75 8.58
CA VAL A 362 45.76 17.91 7.78
C VAL A 362 46.79 17.30 8.69
N VAL A 363 46.80 16.01 8.87
CA VAL A 363 47.81 15.27 9.64
C VAL A 363 48.86 14.71 8.68
N HIS A 364 50.09 15.21 8.76
CA HIS A 364 51.22 14.72 7.99
C HIS A 364 51.98 13.66 8.80
N ALA A 365 51.82 12.37 8.45
CA ALA A 365 52.57 11.28 9.06
C ALA A 365 53.75 10.90 8.19
N ARG A 366 54.97 11.12 8.69
CA ARG A 366 56.23 10.65 8.07
C ARG A 366 56.66 9.35 8.73
N ARG A 367 56.88 8.32 7.97
CA ARG A 367 57.53 7.10 8.47
C ARG A 367 58.99 7.44 8.79
N THR A 368 59.31 7.54 10.08
CA THR A 368 60.71 7.64 10.51
C THR A 368 61.28 6.22 10.57
N ASN A 369 62.32 5.99 9.77
CA ASN A 369 63.06 4.71 9.81
C ASN A 369 63.98 4.61 11.05
N ARG A 370 63.58 5.19 12.18
CA ARG A 370 64.29 5.10 13.44
C ARG A 370 63.84 3.83 14.16
N PRO A 371 64.77 2.93 14.49
CA PRO A 371 64.46 1.75 15.27
C PRO A 371 63.82 2.19 16.63
N PRO A 372 62.89 1.45 17.17
CA PRO A 372 62.27 1.77 18.44
C PRO A 372 63.37 1.86 19.53
N PRO A 373 63.25 2.82 20.52
CA PRO A 373 64.19 2.87 21.60
C PRO A 373 64.20 1.53 22.36
N PRO A 374 65.38 1.10 22.88
CA PRO A 374 65.48 -0.12 23.68
C PRO A 374 64.54 -0.06 24.90
N PRO A 375 64.00 -1.20 25.33
CA PRO A 375 63.18 -1.24 26.52
C PRO A 375 63.92 -0.75 27.75
N PRO A 376 63.25 -0.08 28.71
CA PRO A 376 63.90 0.36 29.94
C PRO A 376 64.46 -0.83 30.71
N PRO A 377 65.61 -0.69 31.42
CA PRO A 377 66.20 -1.75 32.22
C PRO A 377 65.23 -2.20 33.32
N PRO A 378 65.25 -3.49 33.69
CA PRO A 378 64.39 -4.01 34.76
C PRO A 378 64.71 -3.30 36.09
N PRO A 379 63.70 -3.09 36.96
CA PRO A 379 63.95 -2.49 38.28
C PRO A 379 64.93 -3.36 39.12
N PRO A 380 65.75 -2.76 39.96
CA PRO A 380 66.64 -3.47 40.85
C PRO A 380 65.85 -4.40 41.79
N PRO A 381 66.45 -5.55 42.20
CA PRO A 381 65.77 -6.47 43.11
C PRO A 381 65.58 -5.77 44.50
N PRO A 382 64.47 -6.10 45.18
CA PRO A 382 64.26 -5.52 46.57
C PRO A 382 65.37 -5.96 47.49
N PRO A 383 65.74 -5.04 48.51
CA PRO A 383 66.74 -5.39 49.48
C PRO A 383 66.31 -6.58 50.35
N PRO A 384 67.25 -7.39 50.84
CA PRO A 384 66.94 -8.51 51.75
C PRO A 384 66.32 -8.00 53.05
N PRO A 385 65.45 -8.78 53.71
CA PRO A 385 64.86 -8.43 54.99
C PRO A 385 65.96 -8.32 56.06
N PRO A 386 65.82 -7.40 57.05
CA PRO A 386 66.77 -7.26 58.13
C PRO A 386 66.76 -8.49 59.04
N PRO A 387 67.90 -8.78 59.77
CA PRO A 387 68.10 -9.97 60.61
C PRO A 387 67.12 -10.10 61.75
#